data_54425a244c8550db65022b1e712a03bc
#
_entry.id   54425a244c8550db65022b1e712a03bc
#
_cell.length_a   1.000
_cell.length_b   1.000
_cell.length_c   1.000
_cell.angle_alpha   90.00
_cell.angle_beta   90.00
_cell.angle_gamma   90.00
#
_symmetry.space_group_name_H-M   'P 1'
#
loop_
_entity.id
_entity.type
_entity.pdbx_description
1 polymer ?
#
loop_
_entity_poly.entity_id
_entity_poly.type
_entity_poly.pdbx_seq_one_letter_code
_entity_poly.pdbx_strand_id
1 'polypeptide(L)'
;MKRFAIIGGTGSAALIAGRDTDRIKPAAGQWGQPSSAILRWRTGDCEIHYLARHGSDGQIAPHRVNYRANVAALASLAPDGVIGINAVGGITPAARPGGIVIPHQLIDYSWGREQTFCDGADAPLRHVEFDPPFDTELRNGLISAAAAAGLVVLSKATYACTQGPRLETAAEIDRLAADGCEVVGMTAMPEAALAREAGLAYAICAVVVNPAAGRLGIDQTIHGEIAQHLESGFAAAARLLERFFNAA
;
A
#
# COMPACT_ATOMS: atom_id res chain seq x y z
N MET A 1 11.46 12.91 17.71
CA MET A 1 11.56 12.68 16.25
C MET A 1 10.72 11.46 15.94
N LYS A 2 9.64 11.65 15.18
CA LYS A 2 8.78 10.53 14.76
C LYS A 2 9.42 9.73 13.63
N ARG A 3 9.10 8.45 13.54
CA ARG A 3 9.55 7.54 12.47
C ARG A 3 8.37 7.02 11.70
N PHE A 4 8.40 7.12 10.40
CA PHE A 4 7.40 6.49 9.56
C PHE A 4 8.05 5.54 8.56
N ALA A 5 7.34 4.48 8.22
CA ALA A 5 7.76 3.58 7.16
C ALA A 5 6.80 3.68 5.97
N ILE A 6 7.33 3.54 4.78
CA ILE A 6 6.59 3.46 3.53
C ILE A 6 6.90 2.12 2.88
N ILE A 7 5.87 1.34 2.55
CA ILE A 7 6.00 0.17 1.70
C ILE A 7 5.52 0.57 0.30
N GLY A 8 6.47 0.80 -0.60
CA GLY A 8 6.21 1.32 -1.93
C GLY A 8 5.90 0.24 -2.96
N GLY A 9 4.77 0.35 -3.65
CA GLY A 9 4.39 -0.48 -4.79
C GLY A 9 4.82 0.13 -6.14
N THR A 10 4.19 -0.34 -7.23
CA THR A 10 4.40 0.18 -8.59
C THR A 10 4.22 1.70 -8.63
N GLY A 11 5.14 2.42 -9.27
CA GLY A 11 5.12 3.88 -9.39
C GLY A 11 5.69 4.65 -8.19
N SER A 12 5.81 4.01 -7.01
CA SER A 12 6.24 4.71 -5.79
C SER A 12 7.70 5.15 -5.78
N ALA A 13 8.53 4.71 -6.72
CA ALA A 13 9.90 5.20 -6.89
C ALA A 13 9.95 6.73 -7.11
N ALA A 14 8.88 7.32 -7.64
CA ALA A 14 8.73 8.77 -7.76
C ALA A 14 8.80 9.51 -6.41
N LEU A 15 8.42 8.85 -5.30
CA LEU A 15 8.44 9.43 -3.95
C LEU A 15 9.85 9.65 -3.41
N ILE A 16 10.83 8.90 -3.94
CA ILE A 16 12.23 8.94 -3.50
C ILE A 16 13.17 9.58 -4.53
N ALA A 17 12.66 9.89 -5.72
CA ALA A 17 13.46 10.47 -6.79
C ALA A 17 14.08 11.81 -6.35
N GLY A 18 15.40 11.96 -6.55
CA GLY A 18 16.15 13.17 -6.22
C GLY A 18 16.38 13.39 -4.71
N ARG A 19 15.99 12.47 -3.83
CA ARG A 19 16.28 12.55 -2.40
C ARG A 19 17.66 11.99 -2.09
N ASP A 20 18.36 12.66 -1.18
CA ASP A 20 19.56 12.09 -0.55
C ASP A 20 19.10 11.04 0.48
N THR A 21 19.50 9.79 0.28
CA THR A 21 19.04 8.67 1.09
C THR A 21 20.18 7.78 1.56
N ASP A 22 20.16 7.44 2.83
CA ASP A 22 21.00 6.37 3.37
C ASP A 22 20.38 5.01 3.01
N ARG A 23 21.24 4.03 2.75
CA ARG A 23 20.82 2.66 2.44
C ARG A 23 21.08 1.73 3.62
N ILE A 24 20.02 1.21 4.20
CA ILE A 24 20.07 0.19 5.24
C ILE A 24 19.83 -1.18 4.58
N LYS A 25 20.76 -2.11 4.73
CA LYS A 25 20.55 -3.50 4.32
C LYS A 25 20.04 -4.28 5.54
N PRO A 26 18.76 -4.65 5.59
CA PRO A 26 18.27 -5.51 6.66
C PRO A 26 19.01 -6.86 6.62
N ALA A 27 19.38 -7.38 7.77
CA ALA A 27 19.85 -8.76 7.84
C ALA A 27 18.69 -9.70 7.48
N ALA A 28 19.01 -10.88 6.93
CA ALA A 28 18.01 -11.92 6.80
C ALA A 28 17.56 -12.34 8.19
N GLY A 29 16.27 -12.11 8.49
CA GLY A 29 15.63 -12.60 9.72
C GLY A 29 15.13 -14.05 9.55
N GLN A 30 14.44 -14.54 10.57
CA GLN A 30 13.79 -15.87 10.51
C GLN A 30 12.81 -16.03 9.34
N TRP A 31 12.30 -14.91 8.80
CA TRP A 31 11.36 -14.89 7.67
C TRP A 31 12.06 -14.72 6.32
N GLY A 32 13.40 -14.76 6.28
CA GLY A 32 14.20 -14.60 5.06
C GLY A 32 14.53 -13.14 4.74
N GLN A 33 14.80 -12.88 3.46
CA GLN A 33 15.20 -11.55 2.98
C GLN A 33 13.99 -10.69 2.64
N PRO A 34 13.97 -9.40 3.05
CA PRO A 34 13.04 -8.41 2.51
C PRO A 34 13.22 -8.19 1.01
N SER A 35 12.18 -7.66 0.38
CA SER A 35 12.14 -7.40 -1.07
C SER A 35 13.23 -6.45 -1.55
N SER A 36 13.67 -5.52 -0.71
CA SER A 36 14.73 -4.55 -1.04
C SER A 36 15.51 -4.12 0.20
N ALA A 37 16.59 -3.39 0.00
CA ALA A 37 17.16 -2.55 1.04
C ALA A 37 16.14 -1.48 1.46
N ILE A 38 16.26 -0.98 2.69
CA ILE A 38 15.46 0.13 3.19
C ILE A 38 16.24 1.42 2.91
N LEU A 39 15.59 2.39 2.27
CA LEU A 39 16.13 3.72 2.07
C LEU A 39 15.64 4.62 3.21
N ARG A 40 16.53 5.41 3.77
CA ARG A 40 16.22 6.30 4.90
C ARG A 40 16.55 7.74 4.52
N TRP A 41 15.64 8.66 4.85
CA TRP A 41 15.87 10.10 4.79
C TRP A 41 15.15 10.84 5.90
N ARG A 42 15.37 12.13 6.02
CA ARG A 42 14.65 13.01 6.94
C ARG A 42 13.85 14.06 6.20
N THR A 43 12.69 14.38 6.75
CA THR A 43 11.86 15.50 6.29
C THR A 43 11.16 16.11 7.51
N GLY A 44 11.37 17.44 7.74
CA GLY A 44 10.95 18.08 8.99
C GLY A 44 11.53 17.33 10.20
N ASP A 45 10.69 17.08 11.19
CA ASP A 45 11.05 16.32 12.40
C ASP A 45 10.82 14.80 12.27
N CYS A 46 10.60 14.31 11.05
CA CYS A 46 10.36 12.91 10.79
C CYS A 46 11.56 12.20 10.14
N GLU A 47 11.80 10.96 10.54
CA GLU A 47 12.67 10.00 9.86
C GLU A 47 11.80 9.03 9.06
N ILE A 48 12.08 8.88 7.78
CA ILE A 48 11.28 8.06 6.87
C ILE A 48 12.11 6.87 6.40
N HIS A 49 11.49 5.68 6.44
CA HIS A 49 12.06 4.44 5.96
C HIS A 49 11.24 3.90 4.79
N TYR A 50 11.83 3.78 3.63
CA TYR A 50 11.14 3.28 2.43
C TYR A 50 11.66 1.90 2.04
N LEU A 51 10.72 0.97 1.80
CA LEU A 51 10.96 -0.37 1.31
C LEU A 51 10.20 -0.57 -0.01
N ALA A 52 10.92 -0.95 -1.09
CA ALA A 52 10.30 -1.29 -2.37
C ALA A 52 9.68 -2.70 -2.30
N ARG A 53 8.35 -2.79 -2.29
CA ARG A 53 7.59 -4.06 -2.15
C ARG A 53 7.93 -5.08 -3.23
N HIS A 54 8.10 -4.63 -4.46
CA HIS A 54 8.34 -5.47 -5.62
C HIS A 54 9.83 -5.59 -5.99
N GLY A 55 10.74 -5.31 -5.04
CA GLY A 55 12.18 -5.24 -5.31
C GLY A 55 12.61 -3.89 -5.88
N SER A 56 13.92 -3.64 -5.88
CA SER A 56 14.49 -2.39 -6.40
C SER A 56 14.28 -2.23 -7.91
N ASP A 57 14.09 -3.34 -8.62
CA ASP A 57 13.85 -3.45 -10.06
C ASP A 57 12.36 -3.61 -10.43
N GLY A 58 11.49 -3.72 -9.40
CA GLY A 58 10.05 -3.88 -9.60
C GLY A 58 9.62 -5.25 -10.15
N GLN A 59 10.48 -6.28 -10.10
CA GLN A 59 10.23 -7.58 -10.75
C GLN A 59 9.56 -8.62 -9.87
N ILE A 60 9.42 -8.41 -8.57
CA ILE A 60 8.78 -9.37 -7.67
C ILE A 60 7.27 -9.31 -7.86
N ALA A 61 6.66 -10.37 -8.39
CA ALA A 61 5.22 -10.45 -8.57
C ALA A 61 4.47 -10.41 -7.22
N PRO A 62 3.23 -9.88 -7.15
CA PRO A 62 2.48 -9.67 -5.89
C PRO A 62 2.39 -10.92 -5.01
N HIS A 63 2.14 -12.09 -5.59
CA HIS A 63 2.04 -13.37 -4.87
C HIS A 63 3.39 -13.97 -4.47
N ARG A 64 4.52 -13.37 -4.90
CA ARG A 64 5.89 -13.83 -4.59
C ARG A 64 6.62 -12.89 -3.63
N VAL A 65 6.01 -11.78 -3.27
CA VAL A 65 6.54 -10.85 -2.27
C VAL A 65 6.68 -11.57 -0.92
N ASN A 66 7.84 -11.45 -0.31
CA ASN A 66 8.03 -11.92 1.08
C ASN A 66 7.51 -10.87 2.06
N TYR A 67 6.17 -10.84 2.23
CA TYR A 67 5.50 -9.88 3.10
C TYR A 67 5.95 -10.01 4.56
N ARG A 68 6.19 -11.25 5.06
CA ARG A 68 6.68 -11.48 6.43
C ARG A 68 8.04 -10.82 6.64
N ALA A 69 8.98 -11.03 5.74
CA ALA A 69 10.31 -10.41 5.85
C ALA A 69 10.24 -8.88 5.76
N ASN A 70 9.39 -8.35 4.86
CA ASN A 70 9.21 -6.91 4.70
C ASN A 70 8.67 -6.25 5.98
N VAL A 71 7.58 -6.79 6.52
CA VAL A 71 6.94 -6.25 7.72
C VAL A 71 7.84 -6.42 8.95
N ALA A 72 8.50 -7.58 9.11
CA ALA A 72 9.42 -7.82 10.21
C ALA A 72 10.64 -6.87 10.17
N ALA A 73 11.20 -6.62 8.99
CA ALA A 73 12.32 -5.68 8.83
C ALA A 73 11.90 -4.24 9.21
N LEU A 74 10.71 -3.81 8.83
CA LEU A 74 10.21 -2.48 9.21
C LEU A 74 9.85 -2.41 10.71
N ALA A 75 9.26 -3.47 11.27
CA ALA A 75 8.93 -3.54 12.68
C ALA A 75 10.18 -3.40 13.57
N SER A 76 11.33 -3.95 13.14
CA SER A 76 12.60 -3.80 13.87
C SER A 76 13.10 -2.36 13.99
N LEU A 77 12.60 -1.46 13.15
CA LEU A 77 12.91 -0.02 13.20
C LEU A 77 11.98 0.77 14.11
N ALA A 78 10.98 0.11 14.71
CA ALA A 78 9.98 0.68 15.60
C ALA A 78 9.34 1.98 15.04
N PRO A 79 8.71 1.95 13.84
CA PRO A 79 8.06 3.11 13.27
C PRO A 79 6.78 3.45 14.04
N ASP A 80 6.46 4.73 14.16
CA ASP A 80 5.19 5.24 14.70
C ASP A 80 4.00 4.94 13.76
N GLY A 81 4.27 4.66 12.48
CA GLY A 81 3.27 4.24 11.50
C GLY A 81 3.89 3.73 10.21
N VAL A 82 3.15 2.85 9.53
CA VAL A 82 3.53 2.26 8.24
C VAL A 82 2.46 2.61 7.20
N ILE A 83 2.88 3.20 6.09
CA ILE A 83 2.00 3.60 5.00
C ILE A 83 2.27 2.73 3.78
N GLY A 84 1.30 1.91 3.41
CA GLY A 84 1.32 1.18 2.15
C GLY A 84 0.96 2.10 0.98
N ILE A 85 1.82 2.17 -0.04
CA ILE A 85 1.53 2.89 -1.27
C ILE A 85 1.21 1.87 -2.35
N ASN A 86 -0.01 1.95 -2.90
CA ASN A 86 -0.55 0.95 -3.80
C ASN A 86 -1.08 1.60 -5.09
N ALA A 87 -0.70 1.08 -6.25
CA ALA A 87 -1.39 1.37 -7.50
C ALA A 87 -2.63 0.45 -7.58
N VAL A 88 -3.80 1.01 -7.86
CA VAL A 88 -5.08 0.28 -7.88
C VAL A 88 -5.93 0.62 -9.10
N GLY A 89 -6.82 -0.29 -9.47
CA GLY A 89 -7.88 -0.05 -10.42
C GLY A 89 -9.15 0.48 -9.74
N GLY A 90 -9.80 1.47 -10.33
CA GLY A 90 -11.08 2.00 -9.86
C GLY A 90 -12.26 1.16 -10.32
N ILE A 91 -13.07 0.66 -9.40
CA ILE A 91 -14.27 -0.15 -9.67
C ILE A 91 -15.49 0.75 -9.84
N THR A 92 -15.63 1.75 -8.98
CA THR A 92 -16.77 2.66 -8.97
C THR A 92 -16.44 4.02 -9.59
N PRO A 93 -17.43 4.80 -10.04
CA PRO A 93 -17.19 6.14 -10.60
C PRO A 93 -16.53 7.13 -9.62
N ALA A 94 -16.60 6.88 -8.31
CA ALA A 94 -15.94 7.71 -7.30
C ALA A 94 -14.41 7.47 -7.27
N ALA A 95 -13.95 6.28 -7.63
CA ALA A 95 -12.54 5.90 -7.68
C ALA A 95 -11.96 6.21 -9.09
N ARG A 96 -11.74 7.49 -9.38
CA ARG A 96 -11.29 7.95 -10.70
C ARG A 96 -9.79 7.82 -10.88
N PRO A 97 -9.29 7.50 -12.09
CA PRO A 97 -7.86 7.54 -12.40
C PRO A 97 -7.24 8.90 -12.06
N GLY A 98 -6.01 8.87 -11.54
CA GLY A 98 -5.32 10.04 -10.97
C GLY A 98 -5.76 10.42 -9.56
N GLY A 99 -6.85 9.84 -9.04
CA GLY A 99 -7.36 10.09 -7.69
C GLY A 99 -6.63 9.28 -6.62
N ILE A 100 -6.76 9.74 -5.37
CA ILE A 100 -6.22 9.07 -4.18
C ILE A 100 -7.37 8.46 -3.37
N VAL A 101 -7.16 7.24 -2.91
CA VAL A 101 -8.06 6.51 -2.02
C VAL A 101 -7.34 6.17 -0.73
N ILE A 102 -7.96 6.49 0.40
CA ILE A 102 -7.50 6.08 1.74
C ILE A 102 -8.56 5.12 2.29
N PRO A 103 -8.44 3.80 1.99
CA PRO A 103 -9.51 2.85 2.28
C PRO A 103 -9.74 2.71 3.78
N HIS A 104 -11.00 2.42 4.17
CA HIS A 104 -11.36 2.15 5.55
C HIS A 104 -11.60 0.66 5.80
N GLN A 105 -11.86 -0.11 4.74
CA GLN A 105 -12.11 -1.55 4.78
C GLN A 105 -11.40 -2.27 3.65
N LEU A 106 -11.26 -3.58 3.78
CA LEU A 106 -10.76 -4.47 2.74
C LEU A 106 -11.51 -5.80 2.73
N ILE A 107 -11.50 -6.44 1.57
CA ILE A 107 -11.89 -7.85 1.42
C ILE A 107 -10.73 -8.59 0.78
N ASP A 108 -10.32 -9.72 1.37
CA ASP A 108 -9.22 -10.54 0.89
C ASP A 108 -9.72 -11.65 -0.03
N TYR A 109 -9.33 -11.59 -1.29
CA TYR A 109 -9.54 -12.61 -2.30
C TYR A 109 -8.22 -13.29 -2.68
N SER A 110 -7.12 -13.00 -1.97
CA SER A 110 -5.84 -13.67 -2.19
C SER A 110 -5.81 -15.05 -1.55
N TRP A 111 -4.91 -15.90 -2.01
CA TRP A 111 -4.76 -17.26 -1.51
C TRP A 111 -3.30 -17.73 -1.62
N GLY A 112 -2.93 -18.75 -0.83
CA GLY A 112 -1.62 -19.37 -0.91
C GLY A 112 -0.44 -18.48 -0.56
N ARG A 113 -0.66 -17.36 0.15
CA ARG A 113 0.37 -16.46 0.65
C ARG A 113 0.69 -16.76 2.10
N GLU A 114 1.94 -16.55 2.48
CA GLU A 114 2.37 -16.59 3.87
C GLU A 114 1.83 -15.36 4.62
N GLN A 115 0.76 -15.55 5.39
CA GLN A 115 -0.06 -14.43 5.90
C GLN A 115 -0.06 -14.25 7.42
N THR A 116 0.78 -14.98 8.15
CA THR A 116 0.88 -14.87 9.62
C THR A 116 2.30 -15.07 10.10
N PHE A 117 2.63 -14.47 11.24
CA PHE A 117 3.83 -14.76 12.01
C PHE A 117 3.63 -15.90 13.01
N CYS A 118 2.38 -16.31 13.25
CA CYS A 118 2.02 -17.43 14.12
C CYS A 118 2.13 -18.76 13.36
N ASP A 119 3.31 -19.06 12.81
CA ASP A 119 3.56 -20.19 11.92
C ASP A 119 4.77 -21.00 12.40
N GLY A 120 4.52 -21.95 13.27
CA GLY A 120 5.54 -22.86 13.77
C GLY A 120 5.49 -23.13 15.27
N ALA A 121 6.35 -24.04 15.73
CA ALA A 121 6.39 -24.52 17.11
C ALA A 121 6.79 -23.41 18.11
N ASP A 122 7.55 -22.42 17.68
CA ASP A 122 8.08 -21.35 18.53
C ASP A 122 7.20 -20.09 18.55
N ALA A 123 6.13 -20.04 17.73
CA ALA A 123 5.20 -18.92 17.66
C ALA A 123 3.79 -19.37 18.07
N PRO A 124 3.35 -19.10 19.32
CA PRO A 124 2.03 -19.51 19.76
C PRO A 124 0.94 -18.87 18.91
N LEU A 125 -0.09 -19.66 18.60
CA LEU A 125 -1.25 -19.18 17.87
C LEU A 125 -1.89 -17.99 18.60
N ARG A 126 -2.02 -16.88 17.90
CA ARG A 126 -2.68 -15.67 18.39
C ARG A 126 -3.68 -15.17 17.34
N HIS A 127 -4.93 -15.06 17.74
CA HIS A 127 -5.94 -14.39 16.93
C HIS A 127 -5.89 -12.88 17.21
N VAL A 128 -5.62 -12.08 16.18
CA VAL A 128 -5.65 -10.62 16.28
C VAL A 128 -7.00 -10.08 15.83
N GLU A 129 -7.52 -9.09 16.54
CA GLU A 129 -8.69 -8.35 16.07
C GLU A 129 -8.30 -7.56 14.82
N PHE A 130 -9.10 -7.68 13.76
CA PHE A 130 -8.80 -7.10 12.45
C PHE A 130 -9.89 -6.16 11.92
N ASP A 131 -10.79 -5.70 12.77
CA ASP A 131 -11.76 -4.65 12.45
C ASP A 131 -11.62 -3.49 13.44
N PRO A 132 -11.31 -2.28 12.95
CA PRO A 132 -11.02 -1.91 11.56
C PRO A 132 -9.64 -2.43 11.11
N PRO A 133 -9.46 -2.80 9.82
CA PRO A 133 -8.21 -3.39 9.32
C PRO A 133 -7.05 -2.38 9.23
N PHE A 134 -7.38 -1.10 9.12
CA PHE A 134 -6.42 0.01 9.04
C PHE A 134 -6.47 0.86 10.31
N ASP A 135 -5.31 1.38 10.72
CA ASP A 135 -5.22 2.25 11.88
C ASP A 135 -5.99 3.56 11.67
N THR A 136 -6.87 3.86 12.61
CA THR A 136 -7.81 5.00 12.49
C THR A 136 -7.10 6.34 12.60
N GLU A 137 -6.12 6.47 13.50
CA GLU A 137 -5.39 7.73 13.69
C GLU A 137 -4.50 8.03 12.49
N LEU A 138 -3.76 7.02 12.01
CA LEU A 138 -2.92 7.15 10.83
C LEU A 138 -3.75 7.50 9.59
N ARG A 139 -4.90 6.84 9.39
CA ARG A 139 -5.84 7.18 8.32
C ARG A 139 -6.35 8.62 8.41
N ASN A 140 -6.81 9.04 9.58
CA ASN A 140 -7.32 10.40 9.79
C ASN A 140 -6.22 11.44 9.56
N GLY A 141 -4.98 11.14 9.95
CA GLY A 141 -3.82 11.98 9.66
C GLY A 141 -3.59 12.15 8.14
N LEU A 142 -3.64 11.05 7.38
CA LEU A 142 -3.52 11.09 5.92
C LEU A 142 -4.67 11.87 5.25
N ILE A 143 -5.91 11.70 5.71
CA ILE A 143 -7.07 12.44 5.19
C ILE A 143 -6.93 13.94 5.47
N SER A 144 -6.52 14.31 6.68
CA SER A 144 -6.29 15.71 7.06
C SER A 144 -5.16 16.33 6.24
N ALA A 145 -4.07 15.59 6.02
CA ALA A 145 -2.95 16.02 5.18
C ALA A 145 -3.37 16.21 3.72
N ALA A 146 -4.25 15.35 3.19
CA ALA A 146 -4.80 15.50 1.85
C ALA A 146 -5.59 16.80 1.73
N ALA A 147 -6.47 17.10 2.69
CA ALA A 147 -7.22 18.35 2.72
C ALA A 147 -6.29 19.57 2.78
N ALA A 148 -5.24 19.52 3.63
CA ALA A 148 -4.23 20.58 3.72
C ALA A 148 -3.40 20.75 2.44
N ALA A 149 -3.28 19.70 1.62
CA ALA A 149 -2.65 19.74 0.30
C ALA A 149 -3.61 20.18 -0.83
N GLY A 150 -4.86 20.49 -0.51
CA GLY A 150 -5.89 20.83 -1.50
C GLY A 150 -6.34 19.64 -2.34
N LEU A 151 -6.19 18.40 -1.82
CA LEU A 151 -6.54 17.16 -2.51
C LEU A 151 -7.87 16.62 -1.98
N VAL A 152 -8.74 16.22 -2.90
CA VAL A 152 -9.95 15.46 -2.57
C VAL A 152 -9.60 13.98 -2.64
N VAL A 153 -9.81 13.24 -1.54
CA VAL A 153 -9.55 11.80 -1.45
C VAL A 153 -10.83 11.02 -1.19
N LEU A 154 -10.92 9.82 -1.73
CA LEU A 154 -11.98 8.88 -1.38
C LEU A 154 -11.58 8.16 -0.09
N SER A 155 -12.17 8.58 1.04
CA SER A 155 -11.81 8.06 2.37
C SER A 155 -12.74 6.98 2.90
N LYS A 156 -13.89 6.77 2.26
CA LYS A 156 -14.83 5.68 2.57
C LYS A 156 -14.85 4.71 1.39
N ALA A 157 -13.90 3.79 1.39
CA ALA A 157 -13.72 2.81 0.32
C ALA A 157 -13.31 1.45 0.89
N THR A 158 -13.81 0.39 0.29
CA THR A 158 -13.39 -1.00 0.53
C THR A 158 -12.39 -1.41 -0.56
N TYR A 159 -11.24 -1.92 -0.15
CA TYR A 159 -10.19 -2.41 -1.04
C TYR A 159 -10.37 -3.90 -1.29
N ALA A 160 -10.61 -4.31 -2.54
CA ALA A 160 -10.54 -5.71 -2.94
C ALA A 160 -9.08 -6.12 -3.15
N CYS A 161 -8.56 -7.06 -2.37
CA CYS A 161 -7.21 -7.58 -2.55
C CYS A 161 -7.25 -8.87 -3.34
N THR A 162 -6.84 -8.85 -4.61
CA THR A 162 -6.81 -10.02 -5.49
C THR A 162 -5.43 -10.67 -5.54
N GLN A 163 -5.35 -11.89 -6.08
CA GLN A 163 -4.10 -12.65 -6.12
C GLN A 163 -3.06 -12.06 -7.07
N GLY A 164 -3.47 -11.62 -8.25
CA GLY A 164 -2.53 -11.28 -9.33
C GLY A 164 -1.64 -12.46 -9.77
N PRO A 165 -0.66 -12.26 -10.65
CA PRO A 165 -0.29 -10.99 -11.29
C PRO A 165 -1.17 -10.62 -12.50
N ARG A 166 -2.06 -11.53 -12.98
CA ARG A 166 -3.01 -11.18 -14.02
C ARG A 166 -4.02 -10.15 -13.52
N LEU A 167 -4.45 -9.29 -14.41
CA LEU A 167 -5.58 -8.39 -14.15
C LEU A 167 -6.89 -9.18 -14.13
N GLU A 168 -7.88 -8.62 -13.49
CA GLU A 168 -9.21 -9.19 -13.34
C GLU A 168 -9.97 -9.22 -14.69
N THR A 169 -10.95 -10.10 -14.79
CA THR A 169 -11.96 -10.05 -15.85
C THR A 169 -13.06 -9.06 -15.49
N ALA A 170 -13.85 -8.62 -16.47
CA ALA A 170 -15.01 -7.76 -16.23
C ALA A 170 -16.01 -8.41 -15.25
N ALA A 171 -16.25 -9.73 -15.37
CA ALA A 171 -17.14 -10.46 -14.48
C ALA A 171 -16.61 -10.55 -13.04
N GLU A 172 -15.29 -10.67 -12.85
CA GLU A 172 -14.67 -10.59 -11.52
C GLU A 172 -14.89 -9.19 -10.92
N ILE A 173 -14.70 -8.13 -11.71
CA ILE A 173 -14.94 -6.75 -11.27
C ILE A 173 -16.41 -6.51 -10.93
N ASP A 174 -17.35 -7.07 -11.70
CA ASP A 174 -18.78 -6.99 -11.38
C ASP A 174 -19.11 -7.64 -10.03
N ARG A 175 -18.49 -8.78 -9.74
CA ARG A 175 -18.59 -9.44 -8.45
C ARG A 175 -18.02 -8.58 -7.32
N LEU A 176 -16.80 -8.03 -7.49
CA LEU A 176 -16.18 -7.17 -6.48
C LEU A 176 -17.01 -5.91 -6.22
N ALA A 177 -17.64 -5.35 -7.26
CA ALA A 177 -18.57 -4.23 -7.11
C ALA A 177 -19.81 -4.62 -6.32
N ALA A 178 -20.38 -5.81 -6.57
CA ALA A 178 -21.52 -6.34 -5.83
C ALA A 178 -21.18 -6.64 -4.35
N ASP A 179 -19.93 -7.02 -4.06
CA ASP A 179 -19.41 -7.19 -2.70
C ASP A 179 -19.10 -5.84 -1.99
N GLY A 180 -19.32 -4.70 -2.66
CA GLY A 180 -19.17 -3.35 -2.10
C GLY A 180 -17.76 -2.78 -2.17
N CYS A 181 -16.92 -3.27 -3.09
CA CYS A 181 -15.56 -2.74 -3.26
C CYS A 181 -15.53 -1.56 -4.22
N GLU A 182 -14.77 -0.52 -3.87
CA GLU A 182 -14.53 0.67 -4.70
C GLU A 182 -13.26 0.59 -5.53
N VAL A 183 -12.23 -0.12 -5.03
CA VAL A 183 -10.95 -0.25 -5.71
C VAL A 183 -10.45 -1.70 -5.66
N VAL A 184 -9.65 -2.08 -6.63
CA VAL A 184 -9.00 -3.38 -6.70
C VAL A 184 -7.48 -3.22 -6.80
N GLY A 185 -6.77 -4.04 -6.04
CA GLY A 185 -5.31 -4.14 -6.08
C GLY A 185 -4.85 -5.48 -5.54
N MET A 186 -3.54 -5.70 -5.45
CA MET A 186 -3.01 -7.05 -5.26
C MET A 186 -2.17 -7.20 -3.99
N THR A 187 -2.02 -6.15 -3.14
CA THR A 187 -0.95 -6.15 -2.13
C THR A 187 -1.36 -5.67 -0.75
N ALA A 188 -2.64 -5.28 -0.53
CA ALA A 188 -3.13 -4.93 0.81
C ALA A 188 -3.06 -6.10 1.78
N MET A 189 -3.26 -7.31 1.28
CA MET A 189 -3.11 -8.55 2.03
C MET A 189 -1.96 -9.40 1.47
N PRO A 190 -1.18 -10.04 2.34
CA PRO A 190 -1.29 -10.10 3.80
C PRO A 190 -0.61 -8.94 4.55
N GLU A 191 -0.19 -7.86 3.86
CA GLU A 191 0.58 -6.76 4.44
C GLU A 191 -0.11 -6.13 5.66
N ALA A 192 -1.43 -5.84 5.55
CA ALA A 192 -2.21 -5.27 6.65
C ALA A 192 -2.34 -6.22 7.85
N ALA A 193 -2.60 -7.52 7.61
CA ALA A 193 -2.71 -8.52 8.67
C ALA A 193 -1.39 -8.71 9.41
N LEU A 194 -0.27 -8.82 8.68
CA LEU A 194 1.06 -8.94 9.24
C LEU A 194 1.46 -7.68 10.04
N ALA A 195 1.12 -6.49 9.54
CA ALA A 195 1.33 -5.25 10.29
C ALA A 195 0.56 -5.25 11.62
N ARG A 196 -0.71 -5.71 11.61
CA ARG A 196 -1.52 -5.87 12.82
C ARG A 196 -0.91 -6.86 13.80
N GLU A 197 -0.45 -8.03 13.34
CA GLU A 197 0.22 -9.02 14.19
C GLU A 197 1.52 -8.49 14.79
N ALA A 198 2.25 -7.65 14.05
CA ALA A 198 3.47 -7.00 14.50
C ALA A 198 3.22 -5.78 15.42
N GLY A 199 1.96 -5.41 15.68
CA GLY A 199 1.59 -4.26 16.52
C GLY A 199 1.88 -2.90 15.86
N LEU A 200 1.95 -2.84 14.52
CA LEU A 200 2.22 -1.63 13.77
C LEU A 200 0.91 -0.92 13.38
N ALA A 201 0.85 0.39 13.59
CA ALA A 201 -0.16 1.23 12.97
C ALA A 201 0.04 1.19 11.45
N TYR A 202 -0.96 0.72 10.71
CA TYR A 202 -0.86 0.56 9.25
C TYR A 202 -2.05 1.21 8.55
N ALA A 203 -1.79 1.96 7.48
CA ALA A 203 -2.80 2.51 6.58
C ALA A 203 -2.32 2.47 5.13
N ILE A 204 -3.25 2.59 4.19
CA ILE A 204 -2.96 2.62 2.76
C ILE A 204 -3.27 4.00 2.20
N CYS A 205 -2.36 4.52 1.38
CA CYS A 205 -2.57 5.59 0.44
C CYS A 205 -2.52 4.97 -0.98
N ALA A 206 -3.69 4.69 -1.54
CA ALA A 206 -3.81 4.07 -2.85
C ALA A 206 -3.96 5.14 -3.94
N VAL A 207 -3.24 4.97 -5.05
CA VAL A 207 -3.34 5.79 -6.25
C VAL A 207 -4.14 5.01 -7.30
N VAL A 208 -5.25 5.56 -7.74
CA VAL A 208 -6.05 4.96 -8.83
C VAL A 208 -5.34 5.26 -10.14
N VAL A 209 -4.80 4.25 -10.79
CA VAL A 209 -4.01 4.42 -12.02
C VAL A 209 -4.79 4.07 -13.29
N ASN A 210 -5.90 3.33 -13.17
CA ASN A 210 -6.76 2.94 -14.29
C ASN A 210 -8.18 2.66 -13.81
N PRO A 211 -9.19 2.72 -14.68
CA PRO A 211 -10.46 2.06 -14.43
C PRO A 211 -10.25 0.53 -14.40
N ALA A 212 -10.94 -0.19 -13.53
CA ALA A 212 -10.86 -1.65 -13.48
C ALA A 212 -11.41 -2.29 -14.78
N ALA A 213 -11.13 -3.56 -15.01
CA ALA A 213 -11.60 -4.29 -16.19
C ALA A 213 -13.13 -4.17 -16.35
N GLY A 214 -13.60 -3.95 -17.57
CA GLY A 214 -15.02 -3.70 -17.86
C GLY A 214 -15.55 -2.31 -17.44
N ARG A 215 -14.68 -1.43 -16.93
CA ARG A 215 -15.01 -0.02 -16.59
C ARG A 215 -14.37 0.99 -17.54
N LEU A 216 -13.68 0.50 -18.56
CA LEU A 216 -13.02 1.29 -19.58
C LEU A 216 -14.04 1.81 -20.60
N GLY A 217 -13.77 2.99 -21.17
CA GLY A 217 -14.45 3.47 -22.36
C GLY A 217 -14.06 2.70 -23.62
N ILE A 218 -14.76 2.97 -24.71
CA ILE A 218 -14.44 2.46 -26.04
C ILE A 218 -13.05 3.00 -26.41
N ASP A 219 -12.20 2.16 -26.99
CA ASP A 219 -10.82 2.49 -27.39
C ASP A 219 -9.80 2.74 -26.26
N GLN A 220 -10.16 2.53 -24.98
CA GLN A 220 -9.22 2.60 -23.86
C GLN A 220 -8.63 1.23 -23.55
N THR A 221 -7.38 1.21 -23.08
CA THR A 221 -6.71 0.02 -22.56
C THR A 221 -6.22 0.28 -21.13
N ILE A 222 -6.22 -0.75 -20.28
CA ILE A 222 -5.74 -0.62 -18.90
C ILE A 222 -4.30 -0.10 -18.88
N HIS A 223 -3.42 -0.62 -19.72
CA HIS A 223 -2.01 -0.18 -19.78
C HIS A 223 -1.88 1.28 -20.26
N GLY A 224 -2.72 1.74 -21.17
CA GLY A 224 -2.76 3.15 -21.61
C GLY A 224 -3.16 4.08 -20.47
N GLU A 225 -4.22 3.73 -19.74
CA GLU A 225 -4.67 4.48 -18.57
C GLU A 225 -3.60 4.54 -17.48
N ILE A 226 -2.95 3.40 -17.17
CA ILE A 226 -1.83 3.37 -16.20
C ILE A 226 -0.73 4.34 -16.63
N ALA A 227 -0.29 4.29 -17.89
CA ALA A 227 0.76 5.17 -18.38
C ALA A 227 0.39 6.66 -18.26
N GLN A 228 -0.88 6.99 -18.51
CA GLN A 228 -1.39 8.36 -18.45
C GLN A 228 -1.51 8.91 -17.03
N HIS A 229 -1.95 8.09 -16.07
CA HIS A 229 -2.33 8.56 -14.73
C HIS A 229 -1.31 8.24 -13.63
N LEU A 230 -0.31 7.40 -13.90
CA LEU A 230 0.68 6.99 -12.91
C LEU A 230 1.44 8.18 -12.34
N GLU A 231 2.04 9.00 -13.21
CA GLU A 231 2.90 10.12 -12.79
C GLU A 231 2.12 11.18 -12.00
N SER A 232 0.99 11.62 -12.53
CA SER A 232 0.16 12.66 -11.87
C SER A 232 -0.42 12.20 -10.54
N GLY A 233 -0.86 10.94 -10.46
CA GLY A 233 -1.40 10.35 -9.23
C GLY A 233 -0.32 10.20 -8.15
N PHE A 234 0.89 9.75 -8.52
CA PHE A 234 1.99 9.67 -7.55
C PHE A 234 2.55 11.03 -7.15
N ALA A 235 2.51 12.04 -8.02
CA ALA A 235 2.83 13.42 -7.64
C ALA A 235 1.81 13.97 -6.60
N ALA A 236 0.53 13.65 -6.75
CA ALA A 236 -0.48 13.99 -5.74
C ALA A 236 -0.23 13.27 -4.41
N ALA A 237 0.07 11.97 -4.44
CA ALA A 237 0.43 11.19 -3.25
C ALA A 237 1.69 11.76 -2.54
N ALA A 238 2.70 12.18 -3.31
CA ALA A 238 3.90 12.81 -2.76
C ALA A 238 3.57 14.09 -1.99
N ARG A 239 2.74 14.98 -2.56
CA ARG A 239 2.29 16.22 -1.88
C ARG A 239 1.51 15.92 -0.60
N LEU A 240 0.63 14.90 -0.62
CA LEU A 240 -0.09 14.46 0.57
C LEU A 240 0.87 14.01 1.67
N LEU A 241 1.82 13.13 1.33
CA LEU A 241 2.80 12.60 2.28
C LEU A 241 3.70 13.68 2.85
N GLU A 242 4.14 14.64 2.03
CA GLU A 242 4.91 15.80 2.52
C GLU A 242 4.13 16.61 3.54
N ARG A 243 2.84 16.87 3.30
CA ARG A 243 1.98 17.55 4.28
C ARG A 243 1.80 16.72 5.55
N PHE A 244 1.64 15.41 5.39
CA PHE A 244 1.50 14.51 6.53
C PHE A 244 2.75 14.52 7.42
N PHE A 245 3.95 14.35 6.86
CA PHE A 245 5.21 14.33 7.62
C PHE A 245 5.57 15.69 8.22
N ASN A 246 5.19 16.79 7.60
CA ASN A 246 5.43 18.14 8.15
C ASN A 246 4.45 18.52 9.27
N ALA A 247 3.33 17.81 9.42
CA ALA A 247 2.34 18.03 10.47
C ALA A 247 2.45 17.02 11.63
N ALA A 248 3.23 15.95 11.45
CA ALA A 248 3.42 14.88 12.41
C ALA A 248 4.45 15.24 13.49
#